data_dd664e4032a80a7275cb4c575178e0f2
#
_entry.id   dd664e4032a80a7275cb4c575178e0f2
#
_cell.length_a   1.000
_cell.length_b   1.000
_cell.length_c   1.000
_cell.angle_alpha   90.00
_cell.angle_beta   90.00
_cell.angle_gamma   90.00
#
_symmetry.space_group_name_H-M   'P 1'
#
loop_
_entity.id
_entity.type
_entity.pdbx_description
1 polymer ?
#
loop_
_entity_poly.entity_id
_entity_poly.type
_entity_poly.pdbx_seq_one_letter_code
_entity_poly.pdbx_strand_id
1 'polypeptide(L)'
;MSRLNGPSLRLVLLVSCCHALVHVYEHSFASVEQLVAGDFGVGTEVTGTLGSALRLPFGLFALATGWLADRFGAKRLLLLYLAGCSGACLLAFLSSDLALLFVAMFSLGAFASVYHPAGAGLISLHTIAANRPMALGYHGIFGSAGIAAGPFIAATVLSMGVSWRGFFLFLTIPGMLLAVLLHLRLHHESENLSLEGVTALGGGLDIDPEEDAHWGSYALLLGLGSMAGFVYAAILTFLPRYLDGAEFRFLGLPPESVRNYLTSGVMVLGILGQYTSGRIARANRLEWLLAIALFAAAPCVLWMGFAQGASRLGAAALFAPLFFMHQPLYNSLVAKYVPRRRRSLCYGLSFTFGFGVGAFGPVFAGRVPSEAVTYGTLAGVLAVAATLALLLWQRSRAGAPAEPVRT
;
A
#
# COMPACT_ATOMS: atom_id res chain seq x y z
N MET A 1 22.44 9.20 18.81
CA MET A 1 21.39 8.32 18.26
C MET A 1 21.47 6.98 18.98
N SER A 2 20.46 6.61 19.75
CA SER A 2 20.39 5.28 20.42
C SER A 2 20.20 4.20 19.35
N ARG A 3 21.12 3.24 19.29
CA ARG A 3 21.01 2.09 18.37
C ARG A 3 19.95 1.12 18.89
N LEU A 4 19.26 0.44 17.99
CA LEU A 4 18.43 -0.71 18.36
C LEU A 4 19.34 -1.79 18.94
N ASN A 5 18.97 -2.38 20.07
CA ASN A 5 19.68 -3.57 20.60
C ASN A 5 19.42 -4.78 19.68
N GLY A 6 20.26 -5.80 19.79
CA GLY A 6 20.18 -6.96 18.90
C GLY A 6 18.84 -7.68 18.87
N PRO A 7 18.16 -7.93 20.03
CA PRO A 7 16.82 -8.51 20.05
C PRO A 7 15.76 -7.65 19.40
N SER A 8 15.69 -6.36 19.73
CA SER A 8 14.72 -5.43 19.12
C SER A 8 14.94 -5.26 17.60
N LEU A 9 16.20 -5.22 17.13
CA LEU A 9 16.48 -5.16 15.70
C LEU A 9 15.99 -6.41 14.97
N ARG A 10 16.22 -7.62 15.54
CA ARG A 10 15.75 -8.88 14.94
C ARG A 10 14.23 -8.91 14.81
N LEU A 11 13.51 -8.47 15.84
CA LEU A 11 12.04 -8.38 15.79
C LEU A 11 11.59 -7.39 14.74
N VAL A 12 12.17 -6.18 14.72
CA VAL A 12 11.84 -5.14 13.73
C VAL A 12 12.05 -5.66 12.32
N LEU A 13 13.18 -6.34 12.04
CA LEU A 13 13.45 -6.92 10.72
C LEU A 13 12.45 -8.03 10.37
N LEU A 14 12.12 -8.92 11.30
CA LEU A 14 11.14 -9.98 11.07
C LEU A 14 9.75 -9.41 10.73
N VAL A 15 9.27 -8.42 11.50
CA VAL A 15 8.00 -7.74 11.23
C VAL A 15 8.08 -6.96 9.92
N SER A 16 9.24 -6.40 9.58
CA SER A 16 9.45 -5.72 8.30
C SER A 16 9.43 -6.69 7.11
N CYS A 17 9.93 -7.91 7.25
CA CYS A 17 9.76 -8.97 6.23
C CYS A 17 8.27 -9.29 6.02
N CYS A 18 7.49 -9.34 7.10
CA CYS A 18 6.03 -9.49 6.99
C CYS A 18 5.40 -8.30 6.24
N HIS A 19 5.95 -7.07 6.40
CA HIS A 19 5.50 -5.90 5.64
C HIS A 19 5.80 -6.02 4.14
N ALA A 20 6.99 -6.48 3.78
CA ALA A 20 7.29 -6.74 2.39
C ALA A 20 6.32 -7.79 1.80
N LEU A 21 6.06 -8.87 2.55
CA LEU A 21 5.21 -9.95 2.08
C LEU A 21 3.74 -9.55 1.91
N VAL A 22 3.18 -8.64 2.75
CA VAL A 22 1.79 -8.18 2.55
C VAL A 22 1.63 -7.43 1.23
N HIS A 23 2.64 -6.67 0.80
CA HIS A 23 2.61 -6.00 -0.50
C HIS A 23 2.88 -6.96 -1.66
N VAL A 24 3.67 -8.01 -1.46
CA VAL A 24 3.77 -9.11 -2.45
C VAL A 24 2.40 -9.76 -2.66
N TYR A 25 1.65 -10.05 -1.59
CA TYR A 25 0.28 -10.57 -1.68
C TYR A 25 -0.67 -9.59 -2.36
N GLU A 26 -0.60 -8.30 -2.02
CA GLU A 26 -1.42 -7.24 -2.62
C GLU A 26 -1.26 -7.18 -4.14
N HIS A 27 -0.04 -7.37 -4.64
CA HIS A 27 0.27 -7.29 -6.08
C HIS A 27 0.28 -8.64 -6.80
N SER A 28 0.02 -9.75 -6.08
CA SER A 28 0.08 -11.10 -6.65
C SER A 28 -0.88 -11.30 -7.81
N PHE A 29 -2.15 -10.89 -7.65
CA PHE A 29 -3.16 -11.04 -8.70
C PHE A 29 -2.83 -10.19 -9.93
N ALA A 30 -2.44 -8.92 -9.76
CA ALA A 30 -2.06 -8.05 -10.86
C ALA A 30 -0.94 -8.63 -11.73
N SER A 31 -0.01 -9.35 -11.11
CA SER A 31 1.13 -9.96 -11.80
C SER A 31 0.74 -11.13 -12.73
N VAL A 32 -0.39 -11.77 -12.47
CA VAL A 32 -0.87 -12.93 -13.26
C VAL A 32 -2.22 -12.70 -13.93
N GLU A 33 -2.76 -11.49 -13.85
CA GLU A 33 -4.09 -11.10 -14.31
C GLU A 33 -4.37 -11.55 -15.75
N GLN A 34 -3.45 -11.31 -16.69
CA GLN A 34 -3.61 -11.71 -18.09
C GLN A 34 -3.60 -13.23 -18.28
N LEU A 35 -2.83 -13.97 -17.47
CA LEU A 35 -2.79 -15.43 -17.51
C LEU A 35 -4.11 -16.02 -16.98
N VAL A 36 -4.67 -15.42 -15.93
CA VAL A 36 -5.98 -15.77 -15.39
C VAL A 36 -7.07 -15.48 -16.43
N ALA A 37 -7.05 -14.30 -17.06
CA ALA A 37 -7.98 -13.94 -18.12
C ALA A 37 -7.98 -14.96 -19.27
N GLY A 38 -6.77 -15.34 -19.72
CA GLY A 38 -6.61 -16.33 -20.80
C GLY A 38 -7.08 -17.73 -20.41
N ASP A 39 -6.78 -18.18 -19.18
CA ASP A 39 -7.12 -19.52 -18.71
C ASP A 39 -8.62 -19.73 -18.52
N PHE A 40 -9.34 -18.71 -18.04
CA PHE A 40 -10.79 -18.75 -17.88
C PHE A 40 -11.58 -18.19 -19.07
N GLY A 41 -10.92 -17.67 -20.11
CA GLY A 41 -11.57 -17.08 -21.28
C GLY A 41 -12.43 -15.85 -20.96
N VAL A 42 -11.99 -14.99 -20.02
CA VAL A 42 -12.75 -13.83 -19.55
C VAL A 42 -12.05 -12.51 -19.88
N GLY A 43 -12.84 -11.44 -19.94
CA GLY A 43 -12.34 -10.09 -20.20
C GLY A 43 -11.88 -9.34 -18.94
N THR A 44 -11.44 -8.10 -19.17
CA THR A 44 -10.94 -7.21 -18.10
C THR A 44 -12.02 -6.82 -17.08
N GLU A 45 -13.29 -6.87 -17.45
CA GLU A 45 -14.41 -6.61 -16.54
C GLU A 45 -14.48 -7.64 -15.39
N VAL A 46 -14.18 -8.91 -15.69
CA VAL A 46 -14.13 -9.98 -14.68
C VAL A 46 -12.85 -9.90 -13.87
N THR A 47 -11.70 -9.73 -14.52
CA THR A 47 -10.42 -9.65 -13.83
C THR A 47 -10.27 -8.35 -13.02
N GLY A 48 -10.86 -7.24 -13.45
CA GLY A 48 -11.00 -6.03 -12.65
C GLY A 48 -11.84 -6.26 -11.39
N THR A 49 -12.92 -7.05 -11.51
CA THR A 49 -13.73 -7.43 -10.34
C THR A 49 -12.96 -8.35 -9.38
N LEU A 50 -12.14 -9.29 -9.90
CA LEU A 50 -11.23 -10.11 -9.08
C LEU A 50 -10.18 -9.25 -8.34
N GLY A 51 -9.59 -8.27 -9.02
CA GLY A 51 -8.68 -7.31 -8.38
C GLY A 51 -9.35 -6.50 -7.27
N SER A 52 -10.62 -6.14 -7.47
CA SER A 52 -11.44 -5.47 -6.45
C SER A 52 -11.82 -6.39 -5.30
N ALA A 53 -12.09 -7.67 -5.58
CA ALA A 53 -12.37 -8.67 -4.54
C ALA A 53 -11.20 -8.83 -3.56
N LEU A 54 -9.96 -8.66 -4.00
CA LEU A 54 -8.79 -8.61 -3.12
C LEU A 54 -8.70 -7.27 -2.35
N ARG A 55 -8.87 -6.15 -3.04
CA ARG A 55 -8.61 -4.82 -2.47
C ARG A 55 -9.70 -4.34 -1.52
N LEU A 56 -10.95 -4.68 -1.76
CA LEU A 56 -12.08 -4.23 -0.95
C LEU A 56 -11.98 -4.70 0.51
N PRO A 57 -11.84 -6.01 0.80
CA PRO A 57 -11.66 -6.46 2.17
C PRO A 57 -10.33 -5.98 2.77
N PHE A 58 -9.26 -5.84 1.97
CA PHE A 58 -7.98 -5.28 2.41
C PHE A 58 -8.14 -3.88 3.03
N GLY A 59 -8.95 -3.01 2.41
CA GLY A 59 -9.24 -1.67 2.93
C GLY A 59 -10.26 -1.68 4.07
N LEU A 60 -11.42 -2.34 3.88
CA LEU A 60 -12.54 -2.26 4.83
C LEU A 60 -12.22 -2.89 6.19
N PHE A 61 -11.55 -4.03 6.22
CA PHE A 61 -11.29 -4.75 7.46
C PHE A 61 -10.12 -4.17 8.24
N ALA A 62 -9.31 -3.29 7.64
CA ALA A 62 -8.23 -2.60 8.34
C ALA A 62 -8.73 -1.79 9.57
N LEU A 63 -9.93 -1.21 9.48
CA LEU A 63 -10.53 -0.47 10.61
C LEU A 63 -10.83 -1.38 11.81
N ALA A 64 -11.38 -2.58 11.56
CA ALA A 64 -11.69 -3.53 12.62
C ALA A 64 -10.44 -4.15 13.24
N THR A 65 -9.34 -4.23 12.49
CA THR A 65 -8.11 -4.91 12.91
C THR A 65 -7.44 -4.20 14.09
N GLY A 66 -7.50 -2.87 14.18
CA GLY A 66 -6.97 -2.14 15.33
C GLY A 66 -7.61 -2.61 16.63
N TRP A 67 -8.94 -2.69 16.67
CA TRP A 67 -9.69 -3.21 17.82
C TRP A 67 -9.39 -4.69 18.09
N LEU A 68 -9.27 -5.51 17.04
CA LEU A 68 -8.90 -6.92 17.18
C LEU A 68 -7.47 -7.06 17.76
N ALA A 69 -6.53 -6.20 17.36
CA ALA A 69 -5.16 -6.21 17.86
C ALA A 69 -5.10 -5.91 19.36
N ASP A 70 -5.90 -4.96 19.83
CA ASP A 70 -5.99 -4.61 21.24
C ASP A 70 -6.62 -5.76 22.07
N ARG A 71 -7.58 -6.50 21.49
CA ARG A 71 -8.29 -7.59 22.17
C ARG A 71 -7.54 -8.93 22.17
N PHE A 72 -6.92 -9.30 21.06
CA PHE A 72 -6.33 -10.63 20.85
C PHE A 72 -4.80 -10.61 20.84
N GLY A 73 -4.19 -9.43 20.81
CA GLY A 73 -2.75 -9.22 20.77
C GLY A 73 -2.19 -9.26 19.33
N ALA A 74 -1.24 -8.38 19.06
CA ALA A 74 -0.63 -8.19 17.74
C ALA A 74 0.02 -9.48 17.19
N LYS A 75 0.66 -10.29 18.05
CA LYS A 75 1.28 -11.57 17.66
C LYS A 75 0.28 -12.53 17.00
N ARG A 76 -0.87 -12.76 17.67
CA ARG A 76 -1.90 -13.68 17.17
C ARG A 76 -2.45 -13.20 15.83
N LEU A 77 -2.63 -11.90 15.69
CA LEU A 77 -3.10 -11.31 14.43
C LEU A 77 -2.07 -11.42 13.31
N LEU A 78 -0.78 -11.23 13.58
CA LEU A 78 0.25 -11.45 12.57
C LEU A 78 0.34 -12.92 12.14
N LEU A 79 0.16 -13.85 13.05
CA LEU A 79 0.07 -15.28 12.70
C LEU A 79 -1.17 -15.59 11.87
N LEU A 80 -2.33 -14.99 12.22
CA LEU A 80 -3.56 -15.10 11.43
C LEU A 80 -3.39 -14.54 10.02
N TYR A 81 -2.76 -13.37 9.89
CA TYR A 81 -2.41 -12.78 8.60
C TYR A 81 -1.57 -13.74 7.75
N LEU A 82 -0.44 -14.22 8.29
CA LEU A 82 0.51 -15.06 7.55
C LEU A 82 -0.11 -16.41 7.15
N ALA A 83 -0.74 -17.10 8.10
CA ALA A 83 -1.39 -18.38 7.84
C ALA A 83 -2.62 -18.23 6.92
N GLY A 84 -3.42 -17.18 7.13
CA GLY A 84 -4.61 -16.90 6.34
C GLY A 84 -4.28 -16.53 4.90
N CYS A 85 -3.27 -15.67 4.67
CA CYS A 85 -2.81 -15.34 3.31
C CYS A 85 -2.21 -16.56 2.62
N SER A 86 -1.42 -17.39 3.34
CA SER A 86 -0.90 -18.65 2.79
C SER A 86 -2.01 -19.60 2.41
N GLY A 87 -3.05 -19.75 3.25
CA GLY A 87 -4.23 -20.56 2.95
C GLY A 87 -5.03 -20.02 1.76
N ALA A 88 -5.17 -18.69 1.65
CA ALA A 88 -5.82 -18.06 0.50
C ALA A 88 -5.01 -18.26 -0.81
N CYS A 89 -3.68 -18.20 -0.75
CA CYS A 89 -2.83 -18.55 -1.89
C CYS A 89 -2.96 -20.03 -2.28
N LEU A 90 -3.04 -20.93 -1.31
CA LEU A 90 -3.29 -22.35 -1.58
C LEU A 90 -4.68 -22.54 -2.22
N LEU A 91 -5.70 -21.80 -1.76
CA LEU A 91 -7.03 -21.83 -2.35
C LEU A 91 -7.02 -21.31 -3.80
N ALA A 92 -6.22 -20.26 -4.09
CA ALA A 92 -6.03 -19.76 -5.45
C ALA A 92 -5.33 -20.80 -6.35
N PHE A 93 -4.33 -21.51 -5.83
CA PHE A 93 -3.70 -22.63 -6.54
C PHE A 93 -4.70 -23.72 -6.90
N LEU A 94 -5.60 -24.07 -5.98
CA LEU A 94 -6.61 -25.13 -6.14
C LEU A 94 -7.84 -24.68 -6.95
N SER A 95 -7.93 -23.38 -7.33
CA SER A 95 -9.12 -22.86 -8.00
C SER A 95 -9.30 -23.46 -9.39
N SER A 96 -10.39 -24.24 -9.56
CA SER A 96 -10.82 -24.81 -10.82
C SER A 96 -11.79 -23.92 -11.59
N ASP A 97 -12.41 -22.96 -10.91
CA ASP A 97 -13.40 -22.05 -11.44
C ASP A 97 -13.26 -20.63 -10.85
N LEU A 98 -13.95 -19.68 -11.47
CA LEU A 98 -13.90 -18.27 -11.09
C LEU A 98 -14.48 -18.01 -9.70
N ALA A 99 -15.53 -18.75 -9.27
CA ALA A 99 -16.15 -18.51 -7.99
C ALA A 99 -15.17 -18.83 -6.84
N LEU A 100 -14.44 -19.94 -6.95
CA LEU A 100 -13.42 -20.31 -5.99
C LEU A 100 -12.25 -19.32 -6.00
N LEU A 101 -11.85 -18.82 -7.18
CA LEU A 101 -10.82 -17.79 -7.30
C LEU A 101 -11.28 -16.46 -6.66
N PHE A 102 -12.55 -16.05 -6.83
CA PHE A 102 -13.12 -14.90 -6.12
C PHE A 102 -13.05 -15.06 -4.60
N VAL A 103 -13.41 -16.24 -4.08
CA VAL A 103 -13.28 -16.53 -2.63
C VAL A 103 -11.82 -16.46 -2.19
N ALA A 104 -10.89 -16.98 -2.98
CA ALA A 104 -9.46 -16.93 -2.68
C ALA A 104 -8.94 -15.48 -2.63
N MET A 105 -9.30 -14.65 -3.62
CA MET A 105 -8.89 -13.24 -3.67
C MET A 105 -9.50 -12.43 -2.52
N PHE A 106 -10.79 -12.62 -2.23
CA PHE A 106 -11.45 -11.99 -1.10
C PHE A 106 -10.77 -12.37 0.24
N SER A 107 -10.50 -13.66 0.43
CA SER A 107 -9.84 -14.18 1.63
C SER A 107 -8.41 -13.63 1.76
N LEU A 108 -7.66 -13.55 0.65
CA LEU A 108 -6.32 -12.98 0.62
C LEU A 108 -6.34 -11.52 1.10
N GLY A 109 -7.26 -10.71 0.58
CA GLY A 109 -7.43 -9.33 1.02
C GLY A 109 -7.86 -9.21 2.47
N ALA A 110 -8.80 -10.04 2.91
CA ALA A 110 -9.29 -10.05 4.28
C ALA A 110 -8.18 -10.35 5.30
N PHE A 111 -7.38 -11.39 5.06
CA PHE A 111 -6.27 -11.71 5.94
C PHE A 111 -5.12 -10.69 5.84
N ALA A 112 -4.83 -10.18 4.66
CA ALA A 112 -3.79 -9.16 4.46
C ALA A 112 -4.12 -7.84 5.18
N SER A 113 -5.40 -7.47 5.32
CA SER A 113 -5.84 -6.25 6.03
C SER A 113 -5.36 -6.19 7.48
N VAL A 114 -5.12 -7.35 8.07
CA VAL A 114 -4.72 -7.51 9.48
C VAL A 114 -3.32 -6.98 9.73
N TYR A 115 -2.46 -6.97 8.71
CA TYR A 115 -1.04 -6.70 8.89
C TYR A 115 -0.74 -5.29 9.40
N HIS A 116 -1.25 -4.25 8.75
CA HIS A 116 -0.78 -2.88 8.99
C HIS A 116 -0.97 -2.40 10.44
N PRO A 117 -2.15 -2.53 11.07
CA PRO A 117 -2.32 -2.15 12.46
C PRO A 117 -1.50 -3.04 13.42
N ALA A 118 -1.48 -4.35 13.19
CA ALA A 118 -0.81 -5.29 14.07
C ALA A 118 0.73 -5.17 14.00
N GLY A 119 1.30 -5.02 12.78
CA GLY A 119 2.74 -4.90 12.59
C GLY A 119 3.32 -3.62 13.17
N ALA A 120 2.72 -2.47 12.86
CA ALA A 120 3.14 -1.19 13.40
C ALA A 120 2.98 -1.13 14.93
N GLY A 121 1.89 -1.71 15.46
CA GLY A 121 1.65 -1.86 16.88
C GLY A 121 2.75 -2.66 17.57
N LEU A 122 3.10 -3.83 17.03
CA LEU A 122 4.14 -4.69 17.60
C LEU A 122 5.53 -4.01 17.63
N ILE A 123 5.91 -3.31 16.55
CA ILE A 123 7.16 -2.52 16.53
C ILE A 123 7.14 -1.44 17.60
N SER A 124 6.02 -0.75 17.76
CA SER A 124 5.89 0.33 18.73
C SER A 124 6.00 -0.15 20.17
N LEU A 125 5.50 -1.36 20.48
CA LEU A 125 5.60 -2.00 21.80
C LEU A 125 7.04 -2.40 22.16
N HIS A 126 7.85 -2.79 21.16
CA HIS A 126 9.21 -3.31 21.39
C HIS A 126 10.30 -2.25 21.14
N THR A 127 9.93 -0.98 20.97
CA THR A 127 10.87 0.13 20.74
C THR A 127 10.58 1.29 21.66
N ILE A 128 11.65 1.90 22.23
CA ILE A 128 11.55 3.12 23.02
C ILE A 128 11.39 4.35 22.12
N ALA A 129 10.88 5.45 22.65
CA ALA A 129 10.63 6.68 21.88
C ALA A 129 11.86 7.18 21.10
N ALA A 130 13.07 7.00 21.64
CA ALA A 130 14.31 7.46 21.02
C ALA A 130 14.73 6.68 19.76
N ASN A 131 14.37 5.39 19.63
CA ASN A 131 14.76 4.55 18.49
C ASN A 131 13.58 4.08 17.62
N ARG A 132 12.33 4.34 18.04
CA ARG A 132 11.09 4.01 17.30
C ARG A 132 11.07 4.61 15.88
N PRO A 133 11.47 5.88 15.63
CA PRO A 133 11.48 6.43 14.27
C PRO A 133 12.39 5.64 13.33
N MET A 134 13.54 5.16 13.81
CA MET A 134 14.46 4.32 13.03
C MET A 134 13.84 2.94 12.72
N ALA A 135 13.17 2.32 13.69
CA ALA A 135 12.49 1.04 13.52
C ALA A 135 11.36 1.13 12.49
N LEU A 136 10.53 2.18 12.56
CA LEU A 136 9.48 2.45 11.59
C LEU A 136 10.05 2.83 10.21
N GLY A 137 11.24 3.43 10.16
CA GLY A 137 11.97 3.67 8.92
C GLY A 137 12.35 2.36 8.21
N TYR A 138 12.94 1.39 8.93
CA TYR A 138 13.18 0.05 8.36
C TYR A 138 11.89 -0.61 7.88
N HIS A 139 10.85 -0.57 8.69
CA HIS A 139 9.54 -1.09 8.34
C HIS A 139 9.00 -0.48 7.04
N GLY A 140 9.10 0.84 6.86
CA GLY A 140 8.68 1.54 5.64
C GLY A 140 9.47 1.12 4.39
N ILE A 141 10.80 0.98 4.51
CA ILE A 141 11.68 0.53 3.42
C ILE A 141 11.25 -0.86 2.93
N PHE A 142 11.00 -1.80 3.85
CA PHE A 142 10.57 -3.15 3.50
C PHE A 142 9.18 -3.16 2.83
N GLY A 143 8.26 -2.30 3.27
CA GLY A 143 6.96 -2.15 2.60
C GLY A 143 7.11 -1.71 1.15
N SER A 144 7.88 -0.64 0.92
CA SER A 144 8.15 -0.14 -0.43
C SER A 144 8.88 -1.18 -1.30
N ALA A 145 9.84 -1.90 -0.72
CA ALA A 145 10.51 -3.00 -1.41
C ALA A 145 9.53 -4.13 -1.77
N GLY A 146 8.56 -4.45 -0.91
CA GLY A 146 7.53 -5.45 -1.16
C GLY A 146 6.65 -5.13 -2.37
N ILE A 147 6.31 -3.84 -2.57
CA ILE A 147 5.55 -3.39 -3.73
C ILE A 147 6.28 -3.73 -5.05
N ALA A 148 7.58 -3.49 -5.11
CA ALA A 148 8.40 -3.81 -6.28
C ALA A 148 8.73 -5.32 -6.36
N ALA A 149 8.87 -6.00 -5.23
CA ALA A 149 9.20 -7.42 -5.16
C ALA A 149 8.07 -8.32 -5.66
N GLY A 150 6.79 -7.93 -5.50
CA GLY A 150 5.65 -8.72 -5.97
C GLY A 150 5.76 -9.10 -7.45
N PRO A 151 5.78 -8.14 -8.37
CA PRO A 151 5.94 -8.43 -9.79
C PRO A 151 7.33 -9.02 -10.12
N PHE A 152 8.40 -8.68 -9.40
CA PHE A 152 9.71 -9.30 -9.61
C PHE A 152 9.69 -10.81 -9.33
N ILE A 153 9.10 -11.23 -8.22
CA ILE A 153 8.97 -12.64 -7.85
C ILE A 153 8.09 -13.37 -8.88
N ALA A 154 6.96 -12.75 -9.29
CA ALA A 154 6.12 -13.31 -10.32
C ALA A 154 6.88 -13.51 -11.64
N ALA A 155 7.62 -12.50 -12.11
CA ALA A 155 8.46 -12.59 -13.30
C ALA A 155 9.44 -13.76 -13.23
N THR A 156 10.11 -13.89 -12.08
CA THR A 156 11.12 -14.95 -11.87
C THR A 156 10.48 -16.34 -11.85
N VAL A 157 9.38 -16.53 -11.13
CA VAL A 157 8.69 -17.82 -11.04
C VAL A 157 8.12 -18.23 -12.40
N LEU A 158 7.48 -17.29 -13.11
CA LEU A 158 6.91 -17.52 -14.44
C LEU A 158 7.99 -17.82 -15.49
N SER A 159 9.19 -17.22 -15.37
CA SER A 159 10.32 -17.51 -16.29
C SER A 159 10.84 -18.94 -16.17
N MET A 160 10.54 -19.62 -15.08
CA MET A 160 10.87 -21.05 -14.88
C MET A 160 9.82 -21.99 -15.49
N GLY A 161 8.83 -21.46 -16.24
CA GLY A 161 7.74 -22.24 -16.82
C GLY A 161 6.65 -22.63 -15.83
N VAL A 162 6.63 -22.02 -14.63
CA VAL A 162 5.61 -22.27 -13.61
C VAL A 162 4.32 -21.54 -14.01
N SER A 163 3.17 -22.23 -13.91
CA SER A 163 1.87 -21.62 -14.20
C SER A 163 1.48 -20.54 -13.19
N TRP A 164 0.46 -19.71 -13.50
CA TRP A 164 -0.08 -18.73 -12.57
C TRP A 164 -0.60 -19.37 -11.26
N ARG A 165 -1.16 -20.57 -11.34
CA ARG A 165 -1.55 -21.34 -10.15
C ARG A 165 -0.32 -21.73 -9.32
N GLY A 166 0.72 -22.23 -9.98
CA GLY A 166 2.00 -22.57 -9.32
C GLY A 166 2.67 -21.35 -8.66
N PHE A 167 2.50 -20.15 -9.20
CA PHE A 167 2.94 -18.91 -8.56
C PHE A 167 2.22 -18.69 -7.22
N PHE A 168 0.90 -18.89 -7.14
CA PHE A 168 0.19 -18.80 -5.86
C PHE A 168 0.64 -19.89 -4.88
N LEU A 169 0.88 -21.13 -5.35
CA LEU A 169 1.45 -22.17 -4.50
C LEU A 169 2.82 -21.75 -3.95
N PHE A 170 3.69 -21.15 -4.78
CA PHE A 170 4.98 -20.63 -4.35
C PHE A 170 4.81 -19.57 -3.24
N LEU A 171 3.84 -18.68 -3.34
CA LEU A 171 3.57 -17.65 -2.35
C LEU A 171 3.08 -18.20 -0.98
N THR A 172 2.59 -19.43 -0.94
CA THR A 172 2.24 -20.11 0.32
C THR A 172 3.46 -20.31 1.21
N ILE A 173 4.63 -20.58 0.63
CA ILE A 173 5.86 -20.95 1.34
C ILE A 173 6.39 -19.81 2.22
N PRO A 174 6.66 -18.58 1.73
CA PRO A 174 7.20 -17.51 2.55
C PRO A 174 6.28 -17.11 3.68
N GLY A 175 4.95 -17.15 3.48
CA GLY A 175 3.99 -16.86 4.53
C GLY A 175 4.03 -17.88 5.67
N MET A 176 4.03 -19.16 5.34
CA MET A 176 4.13 -20.22 6.35
C MET A 176 5.49 -20.19 7.07
N LEU A 177 6.58 -19.96 6.33
CA LEU A 177 7.92 -19.84 6.92
C LEU A 177 8.00 -18.68 7.92
N LEU A 178 7.49 -17.49 7.53
CA LEU A 178 7.46 -16.32 8.42
C LEU A 178 6.50 -16.55 9.61
N ALA A 179 5.39 -17.27 9.43
CA ALA A 179 4.49 -17.64 10.54
C ALA A 179 5.22 -18.50 11.57
N VAL A 180 5.93 -19.54 11.13
CA VAL A 180 6.73 -20.40 12.01
C VAL A 180 7.83 -19.60 12.71
N LEU A 181 8.60 -18.80 11.97
CA LEU A 181 9.66 -17.96 12.54
C LEU A 181 9.11 -16.98 13.58
N LEU A 182 7.99 -16.33 13.28
CA LEU A 182 7.33 -15.39 14.19
C LEU A 182 6.81 -16.11 15.45
N HIS A 183 6.20 -17.28 15.27
CA HIS A 183 5.72 -18.11 16.38
C HIS A 183 6.85 -18.49 17.34
N LEU A 184 7.94 -19.04 16.80
CA LEU A 184 9.09 -19.48 17.59
C LEU A 184 9.80 -18.31 18.30
N ARG A 185 9.98 -17.18 17.62
CA ARG A 185 10.69 -16.02 18.19
C ARG A 185 9.89 -15.27 19.27
N LEU A 186 8.57 -15.20 19.12
CA LEU A 186 7.71 -14.52 20.10
C LEU A 186 7.17 -15.46 21.19
N HIS A 187 7.54 -16.73 21.21
CA HIS A 187 7.07 -17.65 22.23
C HIS A 187 7.63 -17.33 23.64
N HIS A 188 8.85 -16.77 23.69
CA HIS A 188 9.50 -16.40 24.95
C HIS A 188 9.13 -14.98 25.46
N GLU A 189 8.47 -14.14 24.65
CA GLU A 189 8.17 -12.74 25.04
C GLU A 189 6.73 -12.52 25.49
N SER A 190 5.85 -13.51 25.34
CA SER A 190 4.41 -13.36 25.59
C SER A 190 4.00 -13.37 27.07
N GLU A 191 4.89 -13.71 27.98
CA GLU A 191 4.58 -13.76 29.42
C GLU A 191 4.79 -12.43 30.17
N ASN A 192 5.51 -11.47 29.57
CA ASN A 192 5.88 -10.20 30.24
C ASN A 192 5.20 -8.95 29.66
N LEU A 193 4.29 -9.08 28.69
CA LEU A 193 3.45 -7.95 28.26
C LEU A 193 2.24 -7.83 29.20
N SER A 194 2.52 -7.43 30.45
CA SER A 194 1.51 -6.97 31.38
C SER A 194 0.79 -5.74 30.82
N LEU A 195 -0.46 -5.55 31.24
CA LEU A 195 -1.31 -4.39 30.95
C LEU A 195 -0.63 -3.02 31.14
N GLU A 196 0.52 -2.95 31.82
CA GLU A 196 1.36 -1.75 31.94
C GLU A 196 2.00 -1.29 30.63
N GLY A 197 2.25 -2.20 29.66
CA GLY A 197 2.73 -1.84 28.33
C GLY A 197 1.67 -1.18 27.47
N VAL A 198 0.40 -1.53 27.66
CA VAL A 198 -0.74 -0.94 26.91
C VAL A 198 -1.03 0.48 27.41
N THR A 199 -0.89 0.73 28.71
CA THR A 199 -0.97 2.08 29.30
C THR A 199 0.21 2.96 28.92
N ALA A 200 1.38 2.39 28.62
CA ALA A 200 2.52 3.14 28.10
C ALA A 200 2.39 3.52 26.62
N LEU A 201 1.47 2.89 25.85
CA LEU A 201 1.06 3.33 24.50
C LEU A 201 0.12 4.55 24.55
N GLY A 202 -0.70 4.66 25.57
CA GLY A 202 -1.29 5.91 26.00
C GLY A 202 -0.19 6.64 26.77
N GLY A 203 0.78 7.21 26.07
CA GLY A 203 1.81 8.07 26.67
C GLY A 203 1.17 8.90 27.76
N GLY A 204 1.82 8.96 28.94
CA GLY A 204 1.27 9.48 30.17
C GLY A 204 0.28 10.62 29.96
N LEU A 205 -0.71 10.70 30.80
CA LEU A 205 -1.68 11.78 30.86
C LEU A 205 -0.99 13.15 31.09
N ASP A 206 -0.06 13.51 30.22
CA ASP A 206 0.21 14.90 29.92
C ASP A 206 -1.03 15.35 29.17
N ILE A 207 -1.92 15.95 29.94
CA ILE A 207 -3.03 16.77 29.43
C ILE A 207 -2.34 17.93 28.71
N ASP A 208 -1.87 17.66 27.47
CA ASP A 208 -1.59 18.77 26.55
C ASP A 208 -2.95 19.46 26.29
N PRO A 209 -3.03 20.79 26.48
CA PRO A 209 -4.25 21.53 26.18
C PRO A 209 -4.67 21.15 24.77
N GLU A 210 -5.97 20.95 24.55
CA GLU A 210 -6.61 20.49 23.33
C GLU A 210 -5.86 20.94 22.08
N GLU A 211 -5.06 20.02 21.48
CA GLU A 211 -4.54 20.23 20.13
C GLU A 211 -5.76 20.41 19.25
N ASP A 212 -5.98 21.61 18.71
CA ASP A 212 -7.12 21.94 17.87
C ASP A 212 -7.20 20.98 16.69
N ALA A 213 -8.23 20.16 16.69
CA ALA A 213 -8.46 19.19 15.64
C ALA A 213 -9.01 19.91 14.39
N HIS A 214 -8.30 19.81 13.28
CA HIS A 214 -8.73 20.39 12.00
C HIS A 214 -9.59 19.39 11.21
N TRP A 215 -10.76 18.98 11.76
CA TRP A 215 -11.61 17.95 11.17
C TRP A 215 -12.05 18.24 9.74
N GLY A 216 -12.35 19.51 9.40
CA GLY A 216 -12.68 19.90 8.02
C GLY A 216 -11.52 19.70 7.03
N SER A 217 -10.28 19.94 7.46
CA SER A 217 -9.09 19.68 6.66
C SER A 217 -8.84 18.17 6.55
N TYR A 218 -9.06 17.42 7.62
CA TYR A 218 -8.94 15.96 7.60
C TYR A 218 -10.01 15.31 6.69
N ALA A 219 -11.25 15.79 6.67
CA ALA A 219 -12.29 15.31 5.76
C ALA A 219 -11.91 15.53 4.28
N LEU A 220 -11.37 16.71 3.94
CA LEU A 220 -10.84 16.95 2.59
C LEU A 220 -9.67 16.01 2.25
N LEU A 221 -8.81 15.75 3.23
CA LEU A 221 -7.69 14.82 3.08
C LEU A 221 -8.19 13.38 2.84
N LEU A 222 -9.26 12.94 3.52
CA LEU A 222 -9.91 11.63 3.26
C LEU A 222 -10.46 11.54 1.83
N GLY A 223 -11.13 12.58 1.34
CA GLY A 223 -11.63 12.64 -0.03
C GLY A 223 -10.51 12.54 -1.06
N LEU A 224 -9.44 13.32 -0.87
CA LEU A 224 -8.24 13.27 -1.70
C LEU A 224 -7.59 11.87 -1.65
N GLY A 225 -7.45 11.28 -0.46
CA GLY A 225 -6.89 9.94 -0.28
C GLY A 225 -7.71 8.87 -0.98
N SER A 226 -9.05 8.98 -0.97
CA SER A 226 -9.94 8.08 -1.71
C SER A 226 -9.72 8.16 -3.23
N MET A 227 -9.57 9.36 -3.76
CA MET A 227 -9.29 9.59 -5.19
C MET A 227 -7.92 9.03 -5.58
N ALA A 228 -6.88 9.31 -4.79
CA ALA A 228 -5.55 8.76 -5.02
C ALA A 228 -5.56 7.22 -4.92
N GLY A 229 -6.27 6.65 -3.96
CA GLY A 229 -6.45 5.20 -3.81
C GLY A 229 -7.17 4.57 -5.01
N PHE A 230 -8.19 5.25 -5.54
CA PHE A 230 -8.90 4.80 -6.75
C PHE A 230 -7.96 4.74 -7.97
N VAL A 231 -7.17 5.78 -8.20
CA VAL A 231 -6.18 5.82 -9.28
C VAL A 231 -5.09 4.77 -9.07
N TYR A 232 -4.56 4.65 -7.84
CA TYR A 232 -3.59 3.62 -7.47
C TYR A 232 -4.07 2.22 -7.82
N ALA A 233 -5.26 1.86 -7.35
CA ALA A 233 -5.80 0.53 -7.54
C ALA A 233 -6.11 0.22 -9.02
N ALA A 234 -6.67 1.18 -9.76
CA ALA A 234 -6.94 1.05 -11.19
C ALA A 234 -5.66 0.80 -11.98
N ILE A 235 -4.66 1.66 -11.81
CA ILE A 235 -3.40 1.58 -12.57
C ILE A 235 -2.63 0.32 -12.18
N LEU A 236 -2.39 0.06 -10.89
CA LEU A 236 -1.50 -1.03 -10.48
C LEU A 236 -2.10 -2.41 -10.73
N THR A 237 -3.42 -2.55 -10.78
CA THR A 237 -4.05 -3.84 -11.14
C THR A 237 -3.77 -4.21 -12.59
N PHE A 238 -3.75 -3.24 -13.50
CA PHE A 238 -3.54 -3.48 -14.93
C PHE A 238 -2.17 -3.02 -15.44
N LEU A 239 -1.23 -2.61 -14.57
CA LEU A 239 0.07 -2.12 -15.00
C LEU A 239 0.89 -3.17 -15.78
N PRO A 240 0.92 -4.47 -15.39
CA PRO A 240 1.60 -5.48 -16.21
C PRO A 240 0.97 -5.61 -17.60
N ARG A 241 -0.36 -5.62 -17.70
CA ARG A 241 -1.10 -5.62 -18.97
C ARG A 241 -0.80 -4.40 -19.82
N TYR A 242 -0.78 -3.21 -19.22
CA TYR A 242 -0.42 -1.97 -19.88
C TYR A 242 1.00 -2.01 -20.46
N LEU A 243 1.96 -2.52 -19.67
CA LEU A 243 3.37 -2.62 -20.09
C LEU A 243 3.63 -3.76 -21.08
N ASP A 244 2.75 -4.74 -21.22
CA ASP A 244 2.82 -5.73 -22.28
C ASP A 244 2.69 -5.06 -23.67
N GLY A 245 1.86 -4.04 -23.78
CA GLY A 245 1.75 -3.20 -24.98
C GLY A 245 2.97 -2.30 -25.26
N ALA A 246 3.99 -2.31 -24.43
CA ALA A 246 5.29 -1.71 -24.75
C ALA A 246 6.14 -2.59 -25.70
N GLU A 247 5.71 -3.84 -25.91
CA GLU A 247 6.26 -4.80 -26.88
C GLU A 247 7.74 -5.14 -26.68
N PHE A 248 8.28 -4.93 -25.48
CA PHE A 248 9.63 -5.36 -25.17
C PHE A 248 9.71 -6.90 -25.16
N ARG A 249 10.75 -7.41 -25.81
CA ARG A 249 11.07 -8.83 -25.85
C ARG A 249 12.54 -9.03 -25.50
N PHE A 250 12.79 -9.92 -24.56
CA PHE A 250 14.15 -10.32 -24.19
C PHE A 250 14.34 -11.80 -24.52
N LEU A 251 15.46 -12.14 -25.13
CA LEU A 251 15.78 -13.50 -25.53
C LEU A 251 15.71 -14.46 -24.32
N GLY A 252 14.95 -15.54 -24.47
CA GLY A 252 14.80 -16.58 -23.46
C GLY A 252 13.82 -16.28 -22.34
N LEU A 253 13.15 -15.09 -22.32
CA LEU A 253 12.14 -14.79 -21.34
C LEU A 253 10.73 -14.80 -21.94
N PRO A 254 9.73 -15.43 -21.29
CA PRO A 254 8.36 -15.37 -21.72
C PRO A 254 7.78 -13.96 -21.52
N PRO A 255 6.81 -13.54 -22.35
CA PRO A 255 6.23 -12.19 -22.29
C PRO A 255 5.70 -11.79 -20.91
N GLU A 256 5.08 -12.72 -20.20
CA GLU A 256 4.57 -12.53 -18.84
C GLU A 256 5.67 -12.19 -17.82
N SER A 257 6.86 -12.72 -18.00
CA SER A 257 8.01 -12.36 -17.15
C SER A 257 8.55 -10.99 -17.50
N VAL A 258 8.65 -10.66 -18.79
CA VAL A 258 9.14 -9.36 -19.24
C VAL A 258 8.27 -8.23 -18.70
N ARG A 259 6.94 -8.30 -18.89
CA ARG A 259 6.03 -7.26 -18.40
C ARG A 259 6.07 -7.10 -16.87
N ASN A 260 6.26 -8.19 -16.14
CA ASN A 260 6.38 -8.15 -14.68
C ASN A 260 7.73 -7.56 -14.22
N TYR A 261 8.84 -7.85 -14.91
CA TYR A 261 10.12 -7.18 -14.64
C TYR A 261 10.05 -5.68 -14.93
N LEU A 262 9.40 -5.26 -16.01
CA LEU A 262 9.16 -3.85 -16.32
C LEU A 262 8.30 -3.19 -15.22
N THR A 263 7.24 -3.88 -14.79
CA THR A 263 6.38 -3.41 -13.68
C THR A 263 7.20 -3.21 -12.40
N SER A 264 8.03 -4.19 -12.05
CA SER A 264 8.93 -4.07 -10.89
C SER A 264 9.87 -2.87 -11.02
N GLY A 265 10.48 -2.67 -12.19
CA GLY A 265 11.33 -1.50 -12.47
C GLY A 265 10.61 -0.18 -12.27
N VAL A 266 9.38 -0.07 -12.76
CA VAL A 266 8.52 1.11 -12.54
C VAL A 266 8.23 1.32 -11.06
N MET A 267 7.95 0.25 -10.30
CA MET A 267 7.71 0.35 -8.85
C MET A 267 8.95 0.77 -8.07
N VAL A 268 10.15 0.33 -8.49
CA VAL A 268 11.43 0.82 -7.90
C VAL A 268 11.57 2.33 -8.06
N LEU A 269 11.17 2.90 -9.22
CA LEU A 269 11.16 4.37 -9.39
C LEU A 269 10.17 5.04 -8.43
N GLY A 270 9.05 4.39 -8.10
CA GLY A 270 8.12 4.86 -7.08
C GLY A 270 8.78 4.98 -5.68
N ILE A 271 9.68 4.06 -5.32
CA ILE A 271 10.45 4.14 -4.06
C ILE A 271 11.32 5.41 -4.03
N LEU A 272 11.92 5.79 -5.16
CA LEU A 272 12.68 7.04 -5.27
C LEU A 272 11.78 8.27 -5.02
N GLY A 273 10.55 8.26 -5.51
CA GLY A 273 9.55 9.29 -5.24
C GLY A 273 9.24 9.43 -3.75
N GLN A 274 8.96 8.31 -3.06
CA GLN A 274 8.73 8.29 -1.62
C GLN A 274 9.94 8.82 -0.83
N TYR A 275 11.13 8.36 -1.18
CA TYR A 275 12.37 8.83 -0.55
C TYR A 275 12.57 10.34 -0.74
N THR A 276 12.39 10.83 -1.96
CA THR A 276 12.54 12.25 -2.28
C THR A 276 11.54 13.09 -1.49
N SER A 277 10.25 12.72 -1.49
CA SER A 277 9.23 13.46 -0.75
C SER A 277 9.51 13.47 0.77
N GLY A 278 9.97 12.36 1.33
CA GLY A 278 10.37 12.29 2.74
C GLY A 278 11.53 13.25 3.09
N ARG A 279 12.46 13.46 2.14
CA ARG A 279 13.60 14.38 2.32
C ARG A 279 13.23 15.85 2.23
N ILE A 280 12.32 16.22 1.32
CA ILE A 280 11.91 17.61 1.08
C ILE A 280 10.70 18.02 1.91
N ALA A 281 10.01 17.10 2.56
CA ALA A 281 8.86 17.35 3.40
C ALA A 281 9.22 18.29 4.56
N ARG A 282 8.49 19.42 4.65
CA ARG A 282 8.56 20.37 5.74
C ARG A 282 7.15 20.72 6.18
N ALA A 283 6.91 20.87 7.48
CA ALA A 283 5.59 21.08 8.08
C ALA A 283 4.78 22.22 7.44
N ASN A 284 5.46 23.28 7.00
CA ASN A 284 4.83 24.45 6.36
C ASN A 284 4.59 24.32 4.86
N ARG A 285 4.99 23.21 4.22
CA ARG A 285 4.89 23.00 2.76
C ARG A 285 4.26 21.67 2.37
N LEU A 286 3.73 20.89 3.32
CA LEU A 286 3.21 19.53 3.06
C LEU A 286 2.07 19.55 2.04
N GLU A 287 1.08 20.44 2.22
CA GLU A 287 -0.09 20.56 1.34
C GLU A 287 0.31 21.00 -0.07
N TRP A 288 1.22 21.97 -0.16
CA TRP A 288 1.76 22.46 -1.42
C TRP A 288 2.53 21.37 -2.18
N LEU A 289 3.41 20.64 -1.48
CA LEU A 289 4.16 19.53 -2.08
C LEU A 289 3.23 18.41 -2.54
N LEU A 290 2.17 18.11 -1.77
CA LEU A 290 1.16 17.13 -2.15
C LEU A 290 0.42 17.56 -3.42
N ALA A 291 0.02 18.82 -3.51
CA ALA A 291 -0.64 19.36 -4.69
C ALA A 291 0.26 19.26 -5.93
N ILE A 292 1.52 19.67 -5.83
CA ILE A 292 2.49 19.58 -6.94
C ILE A 292 2.69 18.14 -7.38
N ALA A 293 2.87 17.20 -6.44
CA ALA A 293 3.09 15.79 -6.77
C ALA A 293 1.92 15.21 -7.56
N LEU A 294 0.68 15.48 -7.13
CA LEU A 294 -0.52 15.00 -7.82
C LEU A 294 -0.75 15.72 -9.17
N PHE A 295 -0.52 17.04 -9.23
CA PHE A 295 -0.61 17.77 -10.51
C PHE A 295 0.43 17.32 -11.51
N ALA A 296 1.66 17.04 -11.07
CA ALA A 296 2.72 16.55 -11.96
C ALA A 296 2.46 15.09 -12.42
N ALA A 297 1.80 14.28 -11.59
CA ALA A 297 1.43 12.91 -11.96
C ALA A 297 0.27 12.86 -12.97
N ALA A 298 -0.68 13.81 -12.93
CA ALA A 298 -1.88 13.80 -13.77
C ALA A 298 -1.55 13.80 -15.30
N PRO A 299 -0.67 14.66 -15.83
CA PRO A 299 -0.30 14.60 -17.25
C PRO A 299 0.43 13.30 -17.63
N CYS A 300 1.16 12.68 -16.70
CA CYS A 300 1.77 11.37 -16.96
C CYS A 300 0.70 10.29 -17.12
N VAL A 301 -0.33 10.31 -16.28
CA VAL A 301 -1.49 9.40 -16.42
C VAL A 301 -2.25 9.67 -17.70
N LEU A 302 -2.46 10.94 -18.06
CA LEU A 302 -3.08 11.28 -19.36
C LEU A 302 -2.25 10.75 -20.53
N TRP A 303 -0.93 10.90 -20.46
CA TRP A 303 -0.02 10.35 -21.49
C TRP A 303 -0.12 8.82 -21.58
N MET A 304 -0.28 8.10 -20.46
CA MET A 304 -0.51 6.66 -20.48
C MET A 304 -1.70 6.27 -21.38
N GLY A 305 -2.74 7.08 -21.46
CA GLY A 305 -3.91 6.82 -22.31
C GLY A 305 -3.68 6.89 -23.82
N PHE A 306 -2.61 7.55 -24.25
CA PHE A 306 -2.26 7.75 -25.66
C PHE A 306 -0.91 7.13 -26.03
N ALA A 307 -0.16 6.63 -25.06
CA ALA A 307 1.16 6.07 -25.29
C ALA A 307 1.08 4.73 -26.05
N GLN A 308 2.03 4.51 -26.97
CA GLN A 308 2.13 3.28 -27.76
C GLN A 308 3.57 2.76 -27.71
N GLY A 309 3.75 1.45 -27.85
CA GLY A 309 5.06 0.83 -27.86
C GLY A 309 5.91 1.23 -26.65
N ALA A 310 7.19 1.50 -26.86
CA ALA A 310 8.14 1.86 -25.80
C ALA A 310 7.73 3.11 -24.99
N SER A 311 6.93 4.03 -25.55
CA SER A 311 6.47 5.22 -24.84
C SER A 311 5.57 4.89 -23.64
N ARG A 312 4.91 3.71 -23.61
CA ARG A 312 4.16 3.21 -22.45
C ARG A 312 5.05 3.08 -21.23
N LEU A 313 6.24 2.53 -21.39
CA LEU A 313 7.20 2.43 -20.29
C LEU A 313 7.65 3.82 -19.82
N GLY A 314 7.90 4.75 -20.73
CA GLY A 314 8.27 6.13 -20.41
C GLY A 314 7.19 6.83 -19.58
N ALA A 315 5.91 6.72 -19.99
CA ALA A 315 4.78 7.30 -19.26
C ALA A 315 4.63 6.71 -17.85
N ALA A 316 4.69 5.38 -17.71
CA ALA A 316 4.62 4.70 -16.42
C ALA A 316 5.84 5.02 -15.53
N ALA A 317 7.04 5.10 -16.09
CA ALA A 317 8.28 5.40 -15.39
C ALA A 317 8.30 6.84 -14.83
N LEU A 318 7.69 7.80 -15.51
CA LEU A 318 7.52 9.17 -15.00
C LEU A 318 6.37 9.28 -14.01
N PHE A 319 5.26 8.57 -14.23
CA PHE A 319 4.13 8.53 -13.30
C PHE A 319 4.54 8.04 -11.92
N ALA A 320 5.28 6.92 -11.83
CA ALA A 320 5.52 6.25 -10.56
C ALA A 320 6.23 7.15 -9.53
N PRO A 321 7.40 7.77 -9.78
CA PRO A 321 8.04 8.61 -8.77
C PRO A 321 7.18 9.81 -8.37
N LEU A 322 6.50 10.46 -9.30
CA LEU A 322 5.65 11.62 -9.01
C LEU A 322 4.44 11.24 -8.16
N PHE A 323 3.77 10.15 -8.53
CA PHE A 323 2.59 9.69 -7.80
C PHE A 323 2.94 9.17 -6.41
N PHE A 324 3.98 8.36 -6.26
CA PHE A 324 4.33 7.78 -4.95
C PHE A 324 4.88 8.81 -3.95
N MET A 325 5.26 10.02 -4.39
CA MET A 325 5.56 11.14 -3.49
C MET A 325 4.39 11.47 -2.55
N HIS A 326 3.14 11.23 -2.98
CA HIS A 326 1.97 11.61 -2.19
C HIS A 326 1.86 10.85 -0.86
N GLN A 327 2.30 9.60 -0.78
CA GLN A 327 2.11 8.75 0.40
C GLN A 327 2.73 9.31 1.69
N PRO A 328 4.04 9.65 1.75
CA PRO A 328 4.64 10.23 2.95
C PRO A 328 4.06 11.60 3.30
N LEU A 329 3.71 12.39 2.28
CA LEU A 329 3.10 13.71 2.47
C LEU A 329 1.69 13.59 3.05
N TYR A 330 0.89 12.68 2.52
CA TYR A 330 -0.46 12.36 3.01
C TYR A 330 -0.42 11.91 4.49
N ASN A 331 0.44 10.96 4.83
CA ASN A 331 0.58 10.45 6.19
C ASN A 331 1.02 11.56 7.16
N SER A 332 1.90 12.45 6.71
CA SER A 332 2.32 13.61 7.51
C SER A 332 1.18 14.60 7.75
N LEU A 333 0.28 14.78 6.76
CA LEU A 333 -0.90 15.64 6.89
C LEU A 333 -1.96 15.03 7.80
N VAL A 334 -2.15 13.70 7.79
CA VAL A 334 -2.99 13.04 8.81
C VAL A 334 -2.47 13.38 10.21
N ALA A 335 -1.16 13.23 10.44
CA ALA A 335 -0.56 13.56 11.73
C ALA A 335 -0.68 15.04 12.09
N LYS A 336 -0.70 15.95 11.11
CA LYS A 336 -0.85 17.40 11.29
C LYS A 336 -2.27 17.82 11.68
N TYR A 337 -3.30 17.18 11.08
CA TYR A 337 -4.69 17.63 11.24
C TYR A 337 -5.45 16.93 12.37
N VAL A 338 -4.88 15.83 12.91
CA VAL A 338 -5.56 14.98 13.89
C VAL A 338 -4.82 14.97 15.22
N PRO A 339 -5.54 15.12 16.36
CA PRO A 339 -4.95 15.07 17.69
C PRO A 339 -4.23 13.74 17.94
N ARG A 340 -3.14 13.78 18.68
CA ARG A 340 -2.31 12.59 19.00
C ARG A 340 -3.15 11.43 19.51
N ARG A 341 -4.13 11.70 20.37
CA ARG A 341 -5.01 10.70 20.98
C ARG A 341 -5.88 9.92 19.98
N ARG A 342 -6.18 10.51 18.79
CA ARG A 342 -7.05 9.90 17.77
C ARG A 342 -6.31 9.46 16.51
N ARG A 343 -4.98 9.60 16.47
CA ARG A 343 -4.17 9.33 15.27
C ARG A 343 -4.35 7.91 14.74
N SER A 344 -4.30 6.89 15.61
CA SER A 344 -4.45 5.49 15.18
C SER A 344 -5.77 5.23 14.50
N LEU A 345 -6.88 5.74 15.06
CA LEU A 345 -8.21 5.64 14.45
C LEU A 345 -8.26 6.35 13.10
N CYS A 346 -7.69 7.56 13.02
CA CYS A 346 -7.71 8.34 11.77
C CYS A 346 -6.79 7.76 10.69
N TYR A 347 -5.64 7.18 11.05
CA TYR A 347 -4.87 6.38 10.08
C TYR A 347 -5.66 5.18 9.58
N GLY A 348 -6.38 4.47 10.47
CA GLY A 348 -7.29 3.38 10.09
C GLY A 348 -8.38 3.84 9.13
N LEU A 349 -9.05 4.96 9.44
CA LEU A 349 -10.05 5.57 8.55
C LEU A 349 -9.43 5.97 7.20
N SER A 350 -8.26 6.62 7.22
CA SER A 350 -7.55 7.00 5.98
C SER A 350 -7.22 5.78 5.12
N PHE A 351 -6.83 4.68 5.74
CA PHE A 351 -6.56 3.42 5.06
C PHE A 351 -7.84 2.82 4.47
N THR A 352 -8.93 2.80 5.26
CA THR A 352 -10.24 2.30 4.82
C THR A 352 -10.81 3.12 3.66
N PHE A 353 -10.72 4.44 3.72
CA PHE A 353 -11.17 5.31 2.62
C PHE A 353 -10.27 5.17 1.38
N GLY A 354 -8.94 5.18 1.55
CA GLY A 354 -8.01 5.04 0.44
C GLY A 354 -8.12 3.70 -0.29
N PHE A 355 -8.04 2.59 0.43
CA PHE A 355 -8.08 1.26 -0.16
C PHE A 355 -9.51 0.73 -0.38
N GLY A 356 -10.48 1.05 0.50
CA GLY A 356 -11.87 0.62 0.36
C GLY A 356 -12.57 1.29 -0.82
N VAL A 357 -12.52 2.63 -0.92
CA VAL A 357 -13.02 3.35 -2.10
C VAL A 357 -12.13 3.06 -3.31
N GLY A 358 -10.82 2.96 -3.10
CA GLY A 358 -9.85 2.58 -4.12
C GLY A 358 -10.16 1.24 -4.79
N ALA A 359 -10.78 0.30 -4.06
CA ALA A 359 -11.16 -1.01 -4.60
C ALA A 359 -12.11 -0.94 -5.82
N PHE A 360 -12.80 0.16 -6.03
CA PHE A 360 -13.64 0.35 -7.23
C PHE A 360 -12.82 0.72 -8.48
N GLY A 361 -11.55 1.12 -8.32
CA GLY A 361 -10.67 1.47 -9.43
C GLY A 361 -10.48 0.35 -10.45
N PRO A 362 -10.13 -0.88 -10.05
CA PRO A 362 -10.01 -2.01 -10.98
C PRO A 362 -11.31 -2.37 -11.71
N VAL A 363 -12.46 -2.30 -11.03
CA VAL A 363 -13.78 -2.51 -11.68
C VAL A 363 -14.01 -1.45 -12.75
N PHE A 364 -13.72 -0.18 -12.45
CA PHE A 364 -13.84 0.90 -13.43
C PHE A 364 -12.91 0.65 -14.62
N ALA A 365 -11.60 0.47 -14.36
CA ALA A 365 -10.61 0.30 -15.42
C ALA A 365 -10.88 -0.96 -16.28
N GLY A 366 -11.39 -2.03 -15.68
CA GLY A 366 -11.71 -3.26 -16.39
C GLY A 366 -12.96 -3.18 -17.28
N ARG A 367 -13.92 -2.30 -16.96
CA ARG A 367 -15.17 -2.12 -17.71
C ARG A 367 -15.10 -1.10 -18.82
N VAL A 368 -14.17 -0.15 -18.76
CA VAL A 368 -14.01 0.87 -19.78
C VAL A 368 -13.14 0.33 -20.93
N PRO A 369 -13.68 0.17 -22.14
CA PRO A 369 -12.96 -0.50 -23.23
C PRO A 369 -11.83 0.36 -23.83
N SER A 370 -11.84 1.67 -23.61
CA SER A 370 -10.85 2.59 -24.19
C SER A 370 -9.79 2.98 -23.16
N GLU A 371 -8.53 2.68 -23.43
CA GLU A 371 -7.40 3.15 -22.61
C GLU A 371 -7.39 4.68 -22.47
N ALA A 372 -7.63 5.41 -23.58
CA ALA A 372 -7.68 6.87 -23.57
C ALA A 372 -8.76 7.40 -22.62
N VAL A 373 -9.95 6.79 -22.59
CA VAL A 373 -11.03 7.17 -21.66
C VAL A 373 -10.66 6.77 -20.23
N THR A 374 -10.13 5.58 -20.02
CA THR A 374 -9.71 5.10 -18.67
C THR A 374 -8.68 6.04 -18.08
N TYR A 375 -7.54 6.22 -18.74
CA TYR A 375 -6.45 7.05 -18.22
C TYR A 375 -6.78 8.53 -18.22
N GLY A 376 -7.59 9.02 -19.18
CA GLY A 376 -8.11 10.38 -19.17
C GLY A 376 -8.98 10.67 -17.95
N THR A 377 -9.87 9.73 -17.58
CA THR A 377 -10.68 9.83 -16.35
C THR A 377 -9.81 9.79 -15.10
N LEU A 378 -8.85 8.87 -15.04
CA LEU A 378 -7.92 8.78 -13.91
C LEU A 378 -7.07 10.05 -13.74
N ALA A 379 -6.61 10.65 -14.85
CA ALA A 379 -5.92 11.94 -14.83
C ALA A 379 -6.82 13.07 -14.31
N GLY A 380 -8.08 13.10 -14.73
CA GLY A 380 -9.09 14.04 -14.20
C GLY A 380 -9.31 13.87 -12.70
N VAL A 381 -9.42 12.63 -12.21
CA VAL A 381 -9.54 12.33 -10.78
C VAL A 381 -8.31 12.83 -10.01
N LEU A 382 -7.10 12.63 -10.53
CA LEU A 382 -5.87 13.18 -9.92
C LEU A 382 -5.84 14.71 -9.91
N ALA A 383 -6.31 15.37 -10.99
CA ALA A 383 -6.39 16.81 -11.04
C ALA A 383 -7.36 17.37 -9.99
N VAL A 384 -8.50 16.70 -9.77
CA VAL A 384 -9.43 17.04 -8.69
C VAL A 384 -8.78 16.83 -7.32
N ALA A 385 -8.11 15.71 -7.11
CA ALA A 385 -7.37 15.44 -5.88
C ALA A 385 -6.29 16.51 -5.60
N ALA A 386 -5.55 16.93 -6.62
CA ALA A 386 -4.56 18.00 -6.53
C ALA A 386 -5.21 19.35 -6.20
N THR A 387 -6.38 19.64 -6.75
CA THR A 387 -7.18 20.86 -6.42
C THR A 387 -7.62 20.85 -4.95
N LEU A 388 -8.04 19.68 -4.42
CA LEU A 388 -8.34 19.55 -2.98
C LEU A 388 -7.11 19.80 -2.11
N ALA A 389 -5.93 19.35 -2.56
CA ALA A 389 -4.66 19.62 -1.86
C ALA A 389 -4.31 21.14 -1.88
N LEU A 390 -4.60 21.85 -2.97
CA LEU A 390 -4.46 23.32 -3.02
C LEU A 390 -5.45 24.03 -2.07
N LEU A 391 -6.68 23.56 -2.00
CA LEU A 391 -7.66 24.10 -1.04
C LEU A 391 -7.19 23.89 0.40
N LEU A 392 -6.60 22.73 0.71
CA LEU A 392 -5.98 22.49 2.03
C LEU A 392 -4.85 23.48 2.29
N TRP A 393 -3.99 23.73 1.31
CA TRP A 393 -2.90 24.70 1.42
C TRP A 393 -3.39 26.12 1.66
N GLN A 394 -4.43 26.57 0.93
CA GLN A 394 -5.04 27.88 1.15
C GLN A 394 -5.62 28.01 2.56
N ARG A 395 -6.34 26.98 3.04
CA ARG A 395 -6.89 26.97 4.41
C ARG A 395 -5.80 27.02 5.48
N SER A 396 -4.70 26.26 5.28
CA SER A 396 -3.59 26.25 6.24
C SER A 396 -2.88 27.61 6.33
N ARG A 397 -2.90 28.43 5.27
CA ARG A 397 -2.35 29.79 5.25
C ARG A 397 -3.29 30.82 5.87
N ALA A 398 -4.59 30.67 5.64
CA ALA A 398 -5.59 31.59 6.19
C ALA A 398 -5.72 31.47 7.72
N GLY A 399 -5.43 30.31 8.30
CA GLY A 399 -5.41 30.07 9.75
C GLY A 399 -4.08 30.35 10.44
N ALA A 400 -3.02 30.69 9.69
CA ALA A 400 -1.74 31.03 10.29
C ALA A 400 -1.78 32.45 10.87
N PRO A 401 -1.32 32.67 12.13
CA PRO A 401 -1.16 34.04 12.66
C PRO A 401 -0.23 34.83 11.74
N ALA A 402 -0.57 36.10 11.48
CA ALA A 402 0.27 37.01 10.72
C ALA A 402 1.67 37.03 11.35
N GLU A 403 2.72 36.68 10.57
CA GLU A 403 4.11 36.86 11.07
C GLU A 403 4.28 38.31 11.51
N PRO A 404 4.83 38.58 12.73
CA PRO A 404 5.14 39.93 13.12
C PRO A 404 6.14 40.50 12.11
N VAL A 405 5.76 41.65 11.52
CA VAL A 405 6.64 42.41 10.62
C VAL A 405 7.94 42.65 11.36
N ARG A 406 9.01 41.99 10.91
CA ARG A 406 10.37 42.28 11.41
C ARG A 406 10.70 43.70 10.93
N THR A 407 10.51 44.66 11.82
CA THR A 407 11.02 46.02 11.68
C THR A 407 12.54 46.06 11.94
#